data_2b4354d6aa7f8e60e79bc9a406a89ca6
#
_entry.id   2b4354d6aa7f8e60e79bc9a406a89ca6
#
_cell.length_a   1.000
_cell.length_b   1.000
_cell.length_c   1.000
_cell.angle_alpha   90.00
_cell.angle_beta   90.00
_cell.angle_gamma   90.00
#
_symmetry.space_group_name_H-M   'P 1'
#
loop_
_entity.id
_entity.type
_entity.pdbx_description
1 polymer ?
#
loop_
_entity_poly.entity_id
_entity_poly.type
_entity_poly.pdbx_seq_one_letter_code
_entity_poly.pdbx_strand_id
1 'polypeptide(L)'
;MEETALEIAEKSIKILRDLKNVIPANLKKGDKVLLLNMVEPFFNKPPTGKEFSALKEELERNGLIVDSMDNADYRKINEIKDDYALIMINCILSSRNYHGGTMRAGWNSCMTMWDCYVLNHPRVVFTSFGDPYKIHDFPYVKTYINAFSFYSESQIAVAKVILGQIPAVGKNPVEFKGYFKREV
;
A
#
# COMPACT_ATOMS: atom_id res chain seq x y z
N MET A 1 4.66 -22.76 11.64
CA MET A 1 5.25 -22.08 10.46
C MET A 1 4.52 -20.78 10.10
N GLU A 2 3.19 -20.75 10.06
CA GLU A 2 2.42 -19.53 9.77
C GLU A 2 2.62 -18.44 10.84
N GLU A 3 2.63 -18.79 12.10
CA GLU A 3 2.85 -17.85 13.21
C GLU A 3 4.21 -17.15 13.12
N THR A 4 5.26 -17.90 12.76
CA THR A 4 6.62 -17.36 12.55
C THR A 4 6.66 -16.39 11.34
N ALA A 5 5.93 -16.70 10.25
CA ALA A 5 5.87 -15.85 9.07
C ALA A 5 5.18 -14.52 9.36
N LEU A 6 4.08 -14.56 10.13
CA LEU A 6 3.38 -13.35 10.55
C LEU A 6 4.27 -12.48 11.47
N GLU A 7 4.96 -13.07 12.44
CA GLU A 7 5.88 -12.35 13.32
C GLU A 7 7.00 -11.65 12.54
N ILE A 8 7.57 -12.31 11.53
CA ILE A 8 8.57 -11.71 10.64
C ILE A 8 7.96 -10.55 9.86
N ALA A 9 6.77 -10.72 9.31
CA ALA A 9 6.07 -9.69 8.57
C ALA A 9 5.79 -8.46 9.46
N GLU A 10 5.28 -8.65 10.67
CA GLU A 10 5.01 -7.57 11.63
C GLU A 10 6.26 -6.77 11.98
N LYS A 11 7.41 -7.45 12.15
CA LYS A 11 8.70 -6.81 12.44
C LYS A 11 9.35 -6.16 11.22
N SER A 12 8.89 -6.44 10.01
CA SER A 12 9.45 -5.91 8.77
C SER A 12 8.80 -4.61 8.30
N ILE A 13 7.59 -4.28 8.72
CA ILE A 13 6.87 -3.11 8.24
C ILE A 13 7.61 -1.82 8.57
N LYS A 14 7.89 -1.02 7.54
CA LYS A 14 8.59 0.26 7.66
C LYS A 14 7.73 1.41 7.17
N ILE A 15 7.44 2.37 8.04
CA ILE A 15 6.93 3.69 7.64
C ILE A 15 8.14 4.52 7.18
N LEU A 16 8.23 4.78 5.87
CA LEU A 16 9.29 5.64 5.31
C LEU A 16 8.95 7.12 5.46
N ARG A 17 7.68 7.45 5.39
CA ARG A 17 7.20 8.83 5.45
C ARG A 17 5.79 8.87 6.01
N ASP A 18 5.51 9.82 6.90
CA ASP A 18 4.15 10.15 7.33
C ASP A 18 4.06 11.63 7.69
N LEU A 19 4.03 12.49 6.67
CA LEU A 19 4.04 13.95 6.82
C LEU A 19 2.72 14.52 7.33
N LYS A 20 1.66 13.71 7.32
CA LYS A 20 0.32 14.12 7.74
C LYS A 20 -0.13 13.46 9.05
N ASN A 21 0.72 12.64 9.67
CA ASN A 21 0.39 11.86 10.87
C ASN A 21 -0.90 11.03 10.69
N VAL A 22 -0.98 10.30 9.58
CA VAL A 22 -2.12 9.46 9.23
C VAL A 22 -2.08 8.14 10.00
N ILE A 23 -0.89 7.68 10.39
CA ILE A 23 -0.68 6.40 11.06
C ILE A 23 -0.35 6.63 12.55
N PRO A 24 -1.11 6.02 13.48
CA PRO A 24 -2.28 5.15 13.28
C PRO A 24 -3.50 5.91 12.78
N ALA A 25 -4.31 5.25 11.97
CA ALA A 25 -5.42 5.91 11.30
C ALA A 25 -6.60 6.25 12.21
N ASN A 26 -6.62 5.80 13.47
CA ASN A 26 -7.66 6.10 14.47
C ASN A 26 -9.10 5.93 13.93
N LEU A 27 -9.33 4.83 13.20
CA LEU A 27 -10.61 4.49 12.59
C LEU A 27 -11.58 3.95 13.64
N LYS A 28 -12.87 4.19 13.41
CA LYS A 28 -13.96 3.67 14.24
C LYS A 28 -14.69 2.55 13.49
N LYS A 29 -15.34 1.67 14.25
CA LYS A 29 -16.23 0.66 13.67
C LYS A 29 -17.28 1.32 12.79
N GLY A 30 -17.44 0.80 11.56
CA GLY A 30 -18.34 1.35 10.54
C GLY A 30 -17.72 2.41 9.63
N ASP A 31 -16.49 2.88 9.91
CA ASP A 31 -15.80 3.78 8.99
C ASP A 31 -15.52 3.08 7.65
N LYS A 32 -15.64 3.84 6.57
CA LYS A 32 -15.38 3.35 5.22
C LYS A 32 -13.92 3.51 4.85
N VAL A 33 -13.33 2.45 4.31
CA VAL A 33 -11.95 2.42 3.79
C VAL A 33 -11.98 2.03 2.32
N LEU A 34 -11.28 2.78 1.49
CA LEU A 34 -11.10 2.47 0.07
C LEU A 34 -9.72 1.86 -0.16
N LEU A 35 -9.66 0.65 -0.71
CA LEU A 35 -8.45 0.03 -1.22
C LEU A 35 -8.35 0.30 -2.73
N LEU A 36 -7.35 1.08 -3.12
CA LEU A 36 -6.98 1.31 -4.51
C LEU A 36 -5.76 0.45 -4.83
N ASN A 37 -5.98 -0.65 -5.54
CA ASN A 37 -4.95 -1.63 -5.79
C ASN A 37 -4.32 -1.39 -7.16
N MET A 38 -3.02 -1.17 -7.16
CA MET A 38 -2.19 -1.04 -8.35
C MET A 38 -1.49 -2.37 -8.57
N VAL A 39 -2.06 -3.19 -9.45
CA VAL A 39 -1.58 -4.54 -9.73
C VAL A 39 -1.20 -4.65 -11.20
N GLU A 40 0.06 -4.92 -11.47
CA GLU A 40 0.54 -5.19 -12.82
C GLU A 40 0.51 -6.70 -13.10
N PRO A 41 0.29 -7.11 -14.36
CA PRO A 41 0.31 -8.52 -14.74
C PRO A 41 1.63 -9.19 -14.34
N PHE A 42 1.55 -10.34 -13.70
CA PHE A 42 2.71 -11.13 -13.33
C PHE A 42 2.92 -12.26 -14.35
N PHE A 43 4.03 -12.24 -15.09
CA PHE A 43 4.31 -13.21 -16.15
C PHE A 43 3.13 -13.42 -17.13
N ASN A 44 2.56 -12.35 -17.65
CA ASN A 44 1.41 -12.37 -18.56
C ASN A 44 0.13 -13.01 -17.95
N LYS A 45 0.09 -13.20 -16.64
CA LYS A 45 -1.16 -13.55 -15.94
C LYS A 45 -1.87 -12.28 -15.54
N PRO A 46 -3.14 -12.11 -15.91
CA PRO A 46 -3.92 -10.95 -15.47
C PRO A 46 -4.09 -11.00 -13.95
N PRO A 47 -4.29 -9.83 -13.29
CA PRO A 47 -4.69 -9.77 -11.90
C PRO A 47 -5.94 -10.61 -11.64
N THR A 48 -5.99 -11.25 -10.48
CA THR A 48 -7.10 -12.14 -10.09
C THR A 48 -8.22 -11.39 -9.38
N GLY A 49 -7.97 -10.14 -8.98
CA GLY A 49 -8.86 -9.36 -8.15
C GLY A 49 -8.85 -9.77 -6.66
N LYS A 50 -7.93 -10.67 -6.29
CA LYS A 50 -7.79 -11.19 -4.92
C LYS A 50 -6.44 -10.90 -4.28
N GLU A 51 -5.60 -10.12 -4.94
CA GLU A 51 -4.23 -9.85 -4.52
C GLU A 51 -4.16 -9.23 -3.12
N PHE A 52 -5.20 -8.49 -2.71
CA PHE A 52 -5.29 -7.83 -1.41
C PHE A 52 -6.43 -8.34 -0.53
N SER A 53 -6.85 -9.60 -0.72
CA SER A 53 -7.94 -10.19 0.07
C SER A 53 -7.62 -10.25 1.56
N ALA A 54 -6.40 -10.62 1.95
CA ALA A 54 -6.02 -10.69 3.36
C ALA A 54 -6.01 -9.31 4.04
N LEU A 55 -5.60 -8.26 3.33
CA LEU A 55 -5.69 -6.88 3.83
C LEU A 55 -7.14 -6.47 4.05
N LYS A 56 -8.00 -6.73 3.06
CA LYS A 56 -9.43 -6.43 3.14
C LYS A 56 -10.09 -7.15 4.30
N GLU A 57 -9.92 -8.47 4.38
CA GLU A 57 -10.50 -9.32 5.43
C GLU A 57 -10.05 -8.89 6.84
N GLU A 58 -8.78 -8.50 7.01
CA GLU A 58 -8.27 -8.05 8.31
C GLU A 58 -8.91 -6.72 8.73
N LEU A 59 -9.06 -5.77 7.79
CA LEU A 59 -9.75 -4.51 8.07
C LEU A 59 -11.24 -4.73 8.40
N GLU A 60 -11.93 -5.58 7.63
CA GLU A 60 -13.33 -5.94 7.87
C GLU A 60 -13.53 -6.67 9.22
N ARG A 61 -12.59 -7.55 9.60
CA ARG A 61 -12.59 -8.22 10.91
C ARG A 61 -12.54 -7.21 12.08
N ASN A 62 -11.90 -6.07 11.84
CA ASN A 62 -11.85 -4.96 12.80
C ASN A 62 -13.08 -4.02 12.73
N GLY A 63 -14.12 -4.42 11.97
CA GLY A 63 -15.42 -3.75 11.91
C GLY A 63 -15.49 -2.57 10.94
N LEU A 64 -14.55 -2.46 10.01
CA LEU A 64 -14.57 -1.44 8.97
C LEU A 64 -15.38 -1.89 7.75
N ILE A 65 -15.86 -0.95 6.97
CA ILE A 65 -16.52 -1.20 5.68
C ILE A 65 -15.47 -0.96 4.59
N VAL A 66 -15.13 -2.01 3.82
CA VAL A 66 -14.00 -1.95 2.90
C VAL A 66 -14.44 -2.14 1.45
N ASP A 67 -14.31 -1.09 0.66
CA ASP A 67 -14.43 -1.16 -0.78
C ASP A 67 -13.05 -1.34 -1.42
N SER A 68 -12.97 -2.11 -2.52
CA SER A 68 -11.71 -2.44 -3.20
C SER A 68 -11.86 -2.25 -4.70
N MET A 69 -10.89 -1.57 -5.32
CA MET A 69 -10.84 -1.30 -6.75
C MET A 69 -9.43 -1.59 -7.28
N ASP A 70 -9.36 -2.43 -8.31
CA ASP A 70 -8.10 -2.76 -8.98
C ASP A 70 -7.90 -1.84 -10.19
N ASN A 71 -6.72 -1.20 -10.26
CA ASN A 71 -6.32 -0.32 -11.37
C ASN A 71 -7.41 0.70 -11.77
N ALA A 72 -8.08 1.28 -10.76
CA ALA A 72 -9.18 2.21 -10.99
C ALA A 72 -8.72 3.49 -11.68
N ASP A 73 -9.56 4.00 -12.59
CA ASP A 73 -9.34 5.29 -13.26
C ASP A 73 -9.48 6.45 -12.25
N TYR A 74 -8.57 7.43 -12.33
CA TYR A 74 -8.53 8.60 -11.45
C TYR A 74 -9.83 9.41 -11.42
N ARG A 75 -10.59 9.44 -12.53
CA ARG A 75 -11.87 10.16 -12.60
C ARG A 75 -12.88 9.54 -11.64
N LYS A 76 -13.03 8.21 -11.67
CA LYS A 76 -13.90 7.48 -10.76
C LYS A 76 -13.47 7.66 -9.31
N ILE A 77 -12.16 7.61 -9.04
CA ILE A 77 -11.63 7.83 -7.70
C ILE A 77 -11.98 9.24 -7.21
N ASN A 78 -11.83 10.25 -8.08
CA ASN A 78 -12.12 11.63 -7.72
C ASN A 78 -13.59 11.87 -7.36
N GLU A 79 -14.51 11.13 -7.98
CA GLU A 79 -15.95 11.22 -7.68
C GLU A 79 -16.32 10.68 -6.30
N ILE A 80 -15.61 9.65 -5.81
CA ILE A 80 -16.01 8.90 -4.62
C ILE A 80 -15.08 9.09 -3.41
N LYS A 81 -13.88 9.66 -3.59
CA LYS A 81 -12.83 9.69 -2.56
C LYS A 81 -13.29 10.30 -1.22
N ASP A 82 -14.17 11.28 -1.27
CA ASP A 82 -14.60 12.03 -0.08
C ASP A 82 -15.62 11.24 0.78
N ASP A 83 -16.11 10.09 0.29
CA ASP A 83 -16.99 9.17 1.03
C ASP A 83 -16.23 8.27 2.03
N TYR A 84 -14.90 8.29 2.01
CA TYR A 84 -14.05 7.38 2.77
C TYR A 84 -13.29 8.09 3.90
N ALA A 85 -13.22 7.43 5.04
CA ALA A 85 -12.43 7.88 6.18
C ALA A 85 -10.91 7.68 5.96
N LEU A 86 -10.54 6.70 5.15
CA LEU A 86 -9.17 6.39 4.77
C LEU A 86 -9.12 5.84 3.34
N ILE A 87 -8.11 6.25 2.58
CA ILE A 87 -7.78 5.66 1.27
C ILE A 87 -6.42 5.00 1.37
N MET A 88 -6.35 3.72 1.04
CA MET A 88 -5.10 2.95 0.97
C MET A 88 -4.78 2.64 -0.49
N ILE A 89 -3.68 3.17 -0.98
CA ILE A 89 -3.15 2.88 -2.32
C ILE A 89 -2.13 1.76 -2.14
N ASN A 90 -2.48 0.56 -2.60
CA ASN A 90 -1.69 -0.65 -2.45
C ASN A 90 -1.02 -0.99 -3.77
N CYS A 91 0.29 -1.16 -3.77
CA CYS A 91 1.07 -1.37 -4.98
C CYS A 91 1.78 -2.72 -4.94
N ILE A 92 1.39 -3.64 -5.83
CA ILE A 92 2.14 -4.87 -6.14
C ILE A 92 2.67 -4.74 -7.56
N LEU A 93 3.91 -4.28 -7.69
CA LEU A 93 4.61 -4.21 -8.96
C LEU A 93 5.86 -5.06 -8.85
N SER A 94 5.92 -6.12 -9.67
CA SER A 94 7.08 -7.01 -9.69
C SER A 94 8.16 -6.46 -10.60
N SER A 95 9.39 -6.38 -10.10
CA SER A 95 10.58 -6.07 -10.89
C SER A 95 10.84 -7.11 -12.01
N ARG A 96 10.27 -8.30 -11.89
CA ARG A 96 10.42 -9.38 -12.89
C ARG A 96 9.60 -9.17 -14.16
N ASN A 97 8.64 -8.26 -14.16
CA ASN A 97 7.78 -8.00 -15.32
C ASN A 97 8.42 -7.08 -16.36
N TYR A 98 9.60 -6.55 -16.09
CA TYR A 98 10.23 -5.57 -16.96
C TYR A 98 11.41 -6.15 -17.71
N HIS A 99 11.18 -6.46 -18.98
CA HIS A 99 12.26 -6.64 -19.95
C HIS A 99 13.03 -5.32 -20.07
N GLY A 100 14.28 -5.30 -19.58
CA GLY A 100 15.14 -4.12 -19.67
C GLY A 100 15.45 -3.40 -18.36
N GLY A 101 15.06 -3.94 -17.19
CA GLY A 101 15.58 -3.49 -15.89
C GLY A 101 14.97 -2.20 -15.32
N THR A 102 13.87 -1.71 -15.88
CA THR A 102 13.16 -0.56 -15.31
C THR A 102 12.05 -1.03 -14.37
N MET A 103 12.18 -0.78 -13.08
CA MET A 103 11.16 -1.07 -12.06
C MET A 103 10.12 0.06 -11.97
N ARG A 104 9.59 0.51 -13.11
CA ARG A 104 8.64 1.61 -13.17
C ARG A 104 7.21 1.10 -13.13
N ALA A 105 6.30 1.93 -12.62
CA ALA A 105 4.87 1.68 -12.69
C ALA A 105 4.40 1.63 -14.14
N GLY A 106 3.59 0.62 -14.49
CA GLY A 106 2.98 0.50 -15.80
C GLY A 106 1.85 1.51 -16.02
N TRP A 107 1.31 1.54 -17.25
CA TRP A 107 0.27 2.48 -17.63
C TRP A 107 -0.97 2.40 -16.74
N ASN A 108 -1.46 1.19 -16.47
CA ASN A 108 -2.68 0.99 -15.66
C ASN A 108 -2.51 1.53 -14.23
N SER A 109 -1.35 1.28 -13.63
CA SER A 109 -1.03 1.80 -12.30
C SER A 109 -0.85 3.31 -12.30
N CYS A 110 -0.24 3.87 -13.37
CA CYS A 110 -0.10 5.31 -13.51
C CYS A 110 -1.46 6.01 -13.64
N MET A 111 -2.44 5.39 -14.32
CA MET A 111 -3.78 5.96 -14.47
C MET A 111 -4.51 6.17 -13.13
N THR A 112 -4.28 5.31 -12.14
CA THR A 112 -4.82 5.50 -10.78
C THR A 112 -4.30 6.77 -10.12
N MET A 113 -3.08 7.18 -10.47
CA MET A 113 -2.38 8.34 -9.88
C MET A 113 -2.26 9.52 -10.86
N TRP A 114 -2.91 9.47 -12.01
CA TRP A 114 -2.65 10.38 -13.14
C TRP A 114 -2.62 11.85 -12.74
N ASP A 115 -3.71 12.36 -12.20
CA ASP A 115 -3.79 13.77 -11.80
C ASP A 115 -3.54 13.97 -10.30
N CYS A 116 -3.15 12.90 -9.59
CA CYS A 116 -2.90 12.93 -8.15
C CYS A 116 -4.06 13.46 -7.28
N TYR A 117 -5.27 13.53 -7.82
CA TYR A 117 -6.44 14.05 -7.09
C TYR A 117 -6.74 13.27 -5.80
N VAL A 118 -6.48 11.97 -5.81
CA VAL A 118 -6.61 11.13 -4.61
C VAL A 118 -5.78 11.65 -3.45
N LEU A 119 -4.63 12.28 -3.72
CA LEU A 119 -3.74 12.84 -2.70
C LEU A 119 -4.27 14.14 -2.05
N ASN A 120 -5.33 14.73 -2.59
CA ASN A 120 -6.04 15.84 -1.95
C ASN A 120 -6.89 15.37 -0.78
N HIS A 121 -7.24 14.07 -0.73
CA HIS A 121 -7.90 13.50 0.44
C HIS A 121 -6.98 13.62 1.67
N PRO A 122 -7.50 14.02 2.85
CA PRO A 122 -6.68 14.27 4.03
C PRO A 122 -5.94 13.03 4.55
N ARG A 123 -6.51 11.86 4.34
CA ARG A 123 -6.03 10.59 4.90
C ARG A 123 -5.79 9.56 3.78
N VAL A 124 -4.60 9.61 3.20
CA VAL A 124 -4.14 8.69 2.16
C VAL A 124 -2.86 8.02 2.61
N VAL A 125 -2.81 6.71 2.50
CA VAL A 125 -1.61 5.90 2.74
C VAL A 125 -1.24 5.15 1.48
N PHE A 126 -0.01 5.27 1.04
CA PHE A 126 0.56 4.45 -0.03
C PHE A 126 1.39 3.32 0.58
N THR A 127 1.13 2.08 0.16
CA THR A 127 1.88 0.91 0.60
C THR A 127 2.49 0.20 -0.60
N SER A 128 3.81 0.05 -0.60
CA SER A 128 4.53 -0.80 -1.53
C SER A 128 4.69 -2.19 -0.96
N PHE A 129 4.07 -3.18 -1.62
CA PHE A 129 4.19 -4.59 -1.30
C PHE A 129 5.22 -5.25 -2.22
N GLY A 130 6.37 -5.59 -1.67
CA GLY A 130 7.48 -6.28 -2.36
C GLY A 130 8.62 -5.36 -2.75
N ASP A 131 8.48 -4.57 -3.81
CA ASP A 131 9.55 -3.68 -4.29
C ASP A 131 9.64 -2.39 -3.46
N PRO A 132 10.75 -2.15 -2.75
CA PRO A 132 10.88 -0.96 -1.90
C PRO A 132 11.12 0.34 -2.68
N TYR A 133 11.43 0.29 -3.98
CA TYR A 133 11.84 1.45 -4.76
C TYR A 133 10.71 2.27 -5.39
N LYS A 134 9.43 1.94 -5.12
CA LYS A 134 8.27 2.64 -5.68
C LYS A 134 8.16 4.12 -5.27
N ILE A 135 8.86 4.53 -4.23
CA ILE A 135 8.99 5.95 -3.88
C ILE A 135 9.56 6.81 -5.01
N HIS A 136 10.37 6.21 -5.91
CA HIS A 136 10.91 6.91 -7.08
C HIS A 136 9.85 7.16 -8.17
N ASP A 137 8.82 6.31 -8.25
CA ASP A 137 7.71 6.50 -9.16
C ASP A 137 6.67 7.49 -8.60
N PHE A 138 6.50 7.50 -7.27
CA PHE A 138 5.50 8.31 -6.57
C PHE A 138 6.11 9.19 -5.47
N PRO A 139 7.07 10.09 -5.79
CA PRO A 139 7.83 10.87 -4.80
C PRO A 139 6.98 11.89 -4.04
N TYR A 140 5.83 12.25 -4.56
CA TYR A 140 4.91 13.25 -4.02
C TYR A 140 3.96 12.69 -2.93
N VAL A 141 3.94 11.37 -2.71
CA VAL A 141 3.10 10.73 -1.69
C VAL A 141 3.52 11.17 -0.29
N LYS A 142 2.57 11.54 0.55
CA LYS A 142 2.80 12.12 1.88
C LYS A 142 2.97 11.08 2.98
N THR A 143 2.28 9.93 2.86
CA THR A 143 2.36 8.82 3.81
C THR A 143 2.70 7.55 3.03
N TYR A 144 3.83 6.93 3.36
CA TYR A 144 4.40 5.83 2.58
C TYR A 144 4.91 4.72 3.48
N ILE A 145 4.44 3.49 3.22
CA ILE A 145 4.84 2.25 3.90
C ILE A 145 5.55 1.33 2.92
N ASN A 146 6.63 0.68 3.37
CA ASN A 146 7.20 -0.51 2.74
C ASN A 146 6.84 -1.75 3.55
N ALA A 147 6.23 -2.74 2.89
CA ALA A 147 5.89 -4.04 3.46
C ALA A 147 6.85 -5.16 3.02
N PHE A 148 7.70 -4.91 2.01
CA PHE A 148 8.73 -5.82 1.46
C PHE A 148 8.23 -7.17 0.95
N SER A 149 6.95 -7.48 1.08
CA SER A 149 6.32 -8.71 0.63
C SER A 149 4.84 -8.45 0.33
N PHE A 150 4.26 -9.23 -0.59
CA PHE A 150 2.84 -9.18 -0.95
C PHE A 150 2.04 -10.37 -0.41
N TYR A 151 2.65 -11.26 0.35
CA TYR A 151 1.94 -12.39 0.97
C TYR A 151 0.96 -11.93 2.05
N SER A 152 0.03 -12.82 2.39
CA SER A 152 -1.06 -12.56 3.34
C SER A 152 -0.58 -12.00 4.67
N GLU A 153 0.52 -12.53 5.21
CA GLU A 153 1.10 -12.11 6.48
C GLU A 153 1.52 -10.63 6.46
N SER A 154 2.13 -10.18 5.36
CA SER A 154 2.52 -8.78 5.20
C SER A 154 1.32 -7.86 5.04
N GLN A 155 0.26 -8.33 4.39
CA GLN A 155 -0.99 -7.59 4.26
C GLN A 155 -1.68 -7.42 5.63
N ILE A 156 -1.74 -8.50 6.43
CA ILE A 156 -2.25 -8.47 7.80
C ILE A 156 -1.41 -7.53 8.68
N ALA A 157 -0.07 -7.62 8.59
CA ALA A 157 0.83 -6.76 9.34
C ALA A 157 0.62 -5.27 9.00
N VAL A 158 0.43 -4.92 7.72
CA VAL A 158 0.11 -3.55 7.29
C VAL A 158 -1.22 -3.09 7.90
N ALA A 159 -2.27 -3.92 7.85
CA ALA A 159 -3.55 -3.59 8.49
C ALA A 159 -3.38 -3.28 9.98
N LYS A 160 -2.65 -4.13 10.71
CA LYS A 160 -2.37 -3.94 12.15
C LYS A 160 -1.61 -2.64 12.43
N VAL A 161 -0.62 -2.28 11.61
CA VAL A 161 0.12 -1.01 11.73
C VAL A 161 -0.82 0.18 11.47
N ILE A 162 -1.63 0.14 10.43
CA ILE A 162 -2.62 1.18 10.10
C ILE A 162 -3.61 1.39 11.25
N LEU A 163 -4.07 0.30 11.86
CA LEU A 163 -5.00 0.30 12.99
C LEU A 163 -4.34 0.66 14.33
N GLY A 164 -3.01 0.79 14.39
CA GLY A 164 -2.27 1.08 15.61
C GLY A 164 -2.21 -0.09 16.59
N GLN A 165 -2.47 -1.31 16.16
CA GLN A 165 -2.41 -2.53 16.97
C GLN A 165 -0.97 -2.98 17.24
N ILE A 166 -0.07 -2.69 16.30
CA ILE A 166 1.37 -2.93 16.43
C ILE A 166 2.17 -1.70 15.96
N PRO A 167 3.36 -1.47 16.50
CA PRO A 167 4.25 -0.43 15.99
C PRO A 167 4.96 -0.87 14.70
N ALA A 168 5.25 0.07 13.80
CA ALA A 168 6.10 -0.18 12.64
C ALA A 168 7.59 -0.07 13.04
N VAL A 169 8.22 -1.19 13.35
CA VAL A 169 9.60 -1.28 13.84
C VAL A 169 10.61 -1.69 12.77
N GLY A 170 10.14 -1.98 11.56
CA GLY A 170 11.00 -2.41 10.46
C GLY A 170 12.06 -1.37 10.11
N LYS A 171 13.20 -1.86 9.66
CA LYS A 171 14.31 -1.04 9.18
C LYS A 171 14.32 -1.01 7.66
N ASN A 172 14.85 0.08 7.10
CA ASN A 172 15.03 0.20 5.66
C ASN A 172 16.31 -0.54 5.24
N PRO A 173 16.23 -1.69 4.56
CA PRO A 173 17.41 -2.50 4.24
C PRO A 173 18.21 -1.96 3.04
N VAL A 174 17.67 -0.98 2.33
CA VAL A 174 18.25 -0.44 1.11
C VAL A 174 18.43 1.09 1.20
N GLU A 175 19.36 1.63 0.44
CA GLU A 175 19.47 3.07 0.29
C GLU A 175 18.55 3.57 -0.83
N PHE A 176 17.83 4.65 -0.56
CA PHE A 176 17.05 5.38 -1.55
C PHE A 176 17.76 6.72 -1.81
N LYS A 177 18.62 6.77 -2.79
CA LYS A 177 19.38 7.99 -3.11
C LYS A 177 18.48 9.20 -3.28
N GLY A 178 18.75 10.26 -2.53
CA GLY A 178 17.93 11.46 -2.53
C GLY A 178 16.70 11.43 -1.62
N TYR A 179 16.38 10.28 -0.99
CA TYR A 179 15.23 10.13 -0.10
C TYR A 179 15.61 9.63 1.28
N PHE A 180 16.11 8.40 1.40
CA PHE A 180 16.35 7.73 2.67
C PHE A 180 17.67 6.96 2.66
N LYS A 181 18.38 7.00 3.79
CA LYS A 181 19.57 6.18 4.00
C LYS A 181 19.18 4.76 4.38
N ARG A 182 20.09 3.82 4.13
CA ARG A 182 20.01 2.47 4.68
C ARG A 182 20.06 2.53 6.20
N GLU A 183 19.20 1.75 6.86
CA GLU A 183 19.20 1.54 8.30
C GLU A 183 19.81 0.16 8.60
N VAL A 184 20.75 0.08 9.51
CA VAL A 184 21.46 -1.17 9.88
C VAL A 184 20.92 -1.69 11.21
#